data_6387cba0a3c8918724d6555774294f7e
#
_entry.id   6387cba0a3c8918724d6555774294f7e
#
_cell.length_a   1.000
_cell.length_b   1.000
_cell.length_c   1.000
_cell.angle_alpha   90.00
_cell.angle_beta   90.00
_cell.angle_gamma   90.00
#
_symmetry.space_group_name_H-M   'P 1'
#
loop_
_entity.id
_entity.type
_entity.pdbx_description
1 polymer ?
#
loop_
_entity_poly.entity_id
_entity_poly.type
_entity_poly.pdbx_seq_one_letter_code
_entity_poly.pdbx_strand_id
1 'polypeptide(L)'
;MTVKQSYLIPVATILLLALSPAIAAKQDTIQAIIPWDAEGQVYHIDSNAVLFLGALKGVMYVETSTGELHEAFVVCPVMQEINTDSGATQVRGRCEVVASPDDVLYAEMTCDGRVGDCEGKFTLISGEGRFAGISGSGKLKVRSPMHALVGDMASGELLRVAAGLAVISDLKYSIP
;
A
#
# COMPACT_ATOMS: atom_id res chain seq x y z
N MET A 1 74.37 -19.02 44.51
CA MET A 1 73.85 -18.97 43.12
C MET A 1 72.42 -19.36 43.17
N THR A 2 71.49 -18.37 43.12
CA THR A 2 70.05 -18.59 43.25
C THR A 2 69.45 -18.29 41.88
N VAL A 3 68.92 -19.33 41.25
CA VAL A 3 68.25 -19.21 39.92
C VAL A 3 66.78 -18.79 40.16
N LYS A 4 66.45 -17.59 39.63
CA LYS A 4 65.10 -17.02 39.64
C LYS A 4 64.32 -17.54 38.42
N GLN A 5 63.34 -18.39 38.68
CA GLN A 5 62.48 -18.97 37.65
C GLN A 5 61.29 -18.05 37.42
N SER A 6 61.24 -17.37 36.26
CA SER A 6 60.13 -16.49 35.84
C SER A 6 59.05 -17.34 35.16
N TYR A 7 57.88 -17.35 35.75
CA TYR A 7 56.68 -17.97 35.15
C TYR A 7 56.01 -16.91 34.22
N LEU A 8 55.99 -17.19 32.93
CA LEU A 8 55.16 -16.49 31.92
C LEU A 8 53.77 -17.09 31.94
N ILE A 9 52.77 -16.30 32.37
CA ILE A 9 51.37 -16.64 32.29
C ILE A 9 50.86 -16.24 30.92
N PRO A 10 50.34 -17.15 30.06
CA PRO A 10 49.70 -16.75 28.82
C PRO A 10 48.33 -16.14 29.08
N VAL A 11 48.14 -14.87 28.73
CA VAL A 11 46.84 -14.23 28.74
C VAL A 11 46.07 -14.73 27.52
N ALA A 12 45.13 -15.67 27.77
CA ALA A 12 44.17 -16.11 26.75
C ALA A 12 43.08 -15.04 26.60
N THR A 13 43.18 -14.28 25.55
CA THR A 13 42.14 -13.30 25.16
C THR A 13 40.95 -14.07 24.62
N ILE A 14 39.88 -14.23 25.41
CA ILE A 14 38.62 -14.80 25.00
C ILE A 14 37.87 -13.72 24.19
N LEU A 15 37.87 -13.88 22.88
CA LEU A 15 37.07 -13.07 21.96
C LEU A 15 35.60 -13.55 22.05
N LEU A 16 34.79 -12.89 22.88
CA LEU A 16 33.33 -13.10 22.92
C LEU A 16 32.74 -12.54 21.63
N LEU A 17 32.50 -13.42 20.66
CA LEU A 17 31.62 -13.12 19.52
C LEU A 17 30.19 -13.00 20.05
N ALA A 18 29.71 -11.77 20.17
CA ALA A 18 28.28 -11.47 20.43
C ALA A 18 27.47 -11.92 19.20
N LEU A 19 26.93 -13.15 19.24
CA LEU A 19 25.86 -13.55 18.32
C LEU A 19 24.61 -12.75 18.69
N SER A 20 24.39 -11.64 17.99
CA SER A 20 23.07 -10.99 18.02
C SER A 20 22.07 -11.96 17.39
N PRO A 21 20.94 -12.30 18.06
CA PRO A 21 19.90 -13.08 17.44
C PRO A 21 19.39 -12.28 16.23
N ALA A 22 19.53 -12.81 15.03
CA ALA A 22 18.86 -12.27 13.85
C ALA A 22 17.35 -12.45 14.09
N ILE A 23 16.64 -11.36 14.34
CA ILE A 23 15.16 -11.36 14.37
C ILE A 23 14.76 -11.77 12.96
N ALA A 24 14.12 -12.92 12.81
CA ALA A 24 13.64 -13.38 11.51
C ALA A 24 12.53 -12.44 11.04
N ALA A 25 12.74 -11.80 9.89
CA ALA A 25 11.73 -10.95 9.29
C ALA A 25 10.45 -11.76 9.01
N LYS A 26 9.29 -11.24 9.47
CA LYS A 26 8.00 -11.86 9.17
C LYS A 26 7.68 -11.59 7.69
N GLN A 27 7.49 -12.65 6.93
CA GLN A 27 7.09 -12.59 5.53
C GLN A 27 5.79 -13.36 5.34
N ASP A 28 4.86 -12.80 4.55
CA ASP A 28 3.63 -13.47 4.19
C ASP A 28 3.14 -13.00 2.81
N THR A 29 2.13 -13.71 2.28
CA THR A 29 1.42 -13.36 1.07
C THR A 29 -0.06 -13.32 1.37
N ILE A 30 -0.69 -12.19 1.18
CA ILE A 30 -2.09 -11.96 1.52
C ILE A 30 -2.89 -11.51 0.29
N GLN A 31 -4.21 -11.62 0.42
CA GLN A 31 -5.18 -10.98 -0.46
C GLN A 31 -5.96 -9.92 0.30
N ALA A 32 -6.31 -8.84 -0.37
CA ALA A 32 -7.14 -7.80 0.21
C ALA A 32 -8.23 -7.37 -0.76
N ILE A 33 -9.39 -7.04 -0.21
CA ILE A 33 -10.55 -6.54 -0.93
C ILE A 33 -10.96 -5.23 -0.26
N ILE A 34 -11.17 -4.19 -1.08
CA ILE A 34 -11.52 -2.86 -0.62
C ILE A 34 -12.77 -2.40 -1.38
N PRO A 35 -13.98 -2.57 -0.81
CA PRO A 35 -15.12 -1.76 -1.21
C PRO A 35 -14.79 -0.30 -0.92
N TRP A 36 -14.97 0.58 -1.93
CA TRP A 36 -14.60 1.99 -1.80
C TRP A 36 -15.68 2.90 -2.37
N ASP A 37 -15.75 4.09 -1.85
CA ASP A 37 -16.39 5.25 -2.44
C ASP A 37 -15.37 6.36 -2.67
N ALA A 38 -15.67 7.27 -3.59
CA ALA A 38 -14.81 8.40 -3.90
C ALA A 38 -15.59 9.69 -4.02
N GLU A 39 -14.98 10.75 -3.55
CA GLU A 39 -15.43 12.12 -3.77
C GLU A 39 -14.27 12.99 -4.22
N GLY A 40 -14.53 13.97 -5.06
CA GLY A 40 -13.48 14.86 -5.54
C GLY A 40 -14.00 15.81 -6.62
N GLN A 41 -13.08 16.51 -7.26
CA GLN A 41 -13.34 17.48 -8.29
C GLN A 41 -12.81 17.03 -9.64
N VAL A 42 -13.54 17.32 -10.69
CA VAL A 42 -13.15 17.08 -12.08
C VAL A 42 -12.78 18.39 -12.74
N TYR A 43 -11.64 18.41 -13.40
CA TYR A 43 -11.11 19.56 -14.14
C TYR A 43 -10.91 19.18 -15.59
N HIS A 44 -11.36 20.04 -16.52
CA HIS A 44 -10.98 19.91 -17.92
C HIS A 44 -9.55 20.42 -18.08
N ILE A 45 -8.65 19.55 -18.53
CA ILE A 45 -7.23 19.87 -18.73
C ILE A 45 -6.87 19.97 -20.22
N ASP A 46 -7.73 19.43 -21.11
CA ASP A 46 -7.65 19.54 -22.55
C ASP A 46 -9.05 19.30 -23.16
N SER A 47 -9.19 19.46 -24.49
CA SER A 47 -10.42 19.23 -25.26
C SER A 47 -10.97 17.81 -25.11
N ASN A 48 -10.11 16.84 -24.89
CA ASN A 48 -10.44 15.42 -24.73
C ASN A 48 -9.83 14.77 -23.48
N ALA A 49 -9.45 15.58 -22.48
CA ALA A 49 -8.87 15.09 -21.25
C ALA A 49 -9.45 15.78 -20.02
N VAL A 50 -9.77 14.98 -19.02
CA VAL A 50 -10.19 15.45 -17.71
C VAL A 50 -9.29 14.87 -16.62
N LEU A 51 -9.11 15.65 -15.57
CA LEU A 51 -8.38 15.30 -14.37
C LEU A 51 -9.35 15.24 -13.19
N PHE A 52 -9.45 14.11 -12.54
CA PHE A 52 -10.10 13.97 -11.24
C PHE A 52 -9.05 14.07 -10.13
N LEU A 53 -9.33 14.94 -9.17
CA LEU A 53 -8.57 15.05 -7.92
C LEU A 53 -9.51 14.78 -6.75
N GLY A 54 -9.24 13.74 -5.99
CA GLY A 54 -10.13 13.35 -4.91
C GLY A 54 -9.52 12.34 -3.95
N ALA A 55 -10.39 11.70 -3.17
CA ALA A 55 -10.00 10.63 -2.26
C ALA A 55 -10.90 9.41 -2.43
N LEU A 56 -10.30 8.25 -2.52
CA LEU A 56 -10.95 6.96 -2.35
C LEU A 56 -10.96 6.64 -0.86
N LYS A 57 -12.11 6.25 -0.33
CA LYS A 57 -12.29 5.87 1.08
C LYS A 57 -12.96 4.51 1.15
N GLY A 58 -12.56 3.66 2.07
CA GLY A 58 -13.16 2.34 2.21
C GLY A 58 -12.67 1.56 3.40
N VAL A 59 -13.08 0.29 3.46
CA VAL A 59 -12.58 -0.68 4.42
C VAL A 59 -11.84 -1.77 3.66
N MET A 60 -10.59 -1.97 4.02
CA MET A 60 -9.77 -3.07 3.52
C MET A 60 -10.06 -4.32 4.35
N TYR A 61 -10.49 -5.38 3.70
CA TYR A 61 -10.58 -6.72 4.28
C TYR A 61 -9.40 -7.53 3.77
N VAL A 62 -8.63 -8.08 4.72
CA VAL A 62 -7.42 -8.86 4.45
C VAL A 62 -7.64 -10.28 4.90
N GLU A 63 -7.47 -11.25 4.02
CA GLU A 63 -7.40 -12.67 4.36
C GLU A 63 -5.93 -13.10 4.41
N THR A 64 -5.52 -13.60 5.56
CA THR A 64 -4.17 -14.14 5.75
C THR A 64 -4.04 -15.54 5.16
N SER A 65 -2.79 -16.02 5.01
CA SER A 65 -2.52 -17.40 4.58
C SER A 65 -3.09 -18.47 5.53
N THR A 66 -3.42 -18.09 6.78
CA THR A 66 -4.08 -18.96 7.77
C THR A 66 -5.61 -18.90 7.73
N GLY A 67 -6.19 -18.05 6.86
CA GLY A 67 -7.63 -17.86 6.73
C GLY A 67 -8.24 -16.92 7.77
N GLU A 68 -7.41 -16.17 8.52
CA GLU A 68 -7.89 -15.12 9.41
C GLU A 68 -8.26 -13.88 8.60
N LEU A 69 -9.42 -13.28 8.92
CA LEU A 69 -9.90 -12.05 8.32
C LEU A 69 -9.60 -10.87 9.24
N HIS A 70 -8.93 -9.87 8.69
CA HIS A 70 -8.66 -8.60 9.35
C HIS A 70 -9.26 -7.45 8.55
N GLU A 71 -9.60 -6.37 9.23
CA GLU A 71 -10.12 -5.15 8.61
C GLU A 71 -9.25 -3.94 8.98
N ALA A 72 -9.23 -2.95 8.08
CA ALA A 72 -8.57 -1.67 8.28
C ALA A 72 -9.28 -0.57 7.49
N PHE A 73 -9.32 0.65 8.01
CA PHE A 73 -9.78 1.81 7.25
C PHE A 73 -8.72 2.22 6.23
N VAL A 74 -9.17 2.60 5.03
CA VAL A 74 -8.30 3.06 3.94
C VAL A 74 -8.76 4.41 3.45
N VAL A 75 -7.82 5.33 3.33
CA VAL A 75 -8.02 6.60 2.63
C VAL A 75 -6.87 6.78 1.64
N CYS A 76 -7.23 6.97 0.37
CA CYS A 76 -6.26 7.17 -0.70
C CYS A 76 -6.57 8.49 -1.43
N PRO A 77 -5.89 9.61 -1.13
CA PRO A 77 -5.81 10.72 -2.05
C PRO A 77 -5.31 10.26 -3.41
N VAL A 78 -6.06 10.59 -4.47
CA VAL A 78 -5.77 10.13 -5.83
C VAL A 78 -5.85 11.26 -6.85
N MET A 79 -5.06 11.10 -7.90
CA MET A 79 -5.13 11.83 -9.15
C MET A 79 -5.46 10.82 -10.25
N GLN A 80 -6.51 11.10 -11.03
CA GLN A 80 -6.91 10.25 -12.16
C GLN A 80 -7.03 11.12 -13.41
N GLU A 81 -6.26 10.79 -14.44
CA GLU A 81 -6.42 11.33 -15.78
C GLU A 81 -7.32 10.42 -16.61
N ILE A 82 -8.22 11.01 -17.38
CA ILE A 82 -9.16 10.30 -18.24
C ILE A 82 -9.16 10.97 -19.62
N ASN A 83 -8.88 10.17 -20.64
CA ASN A 83 -9.15 10.58 -22.01
C ASN A 83 -10.62 10.32 -22.34
N THR A 84 -11.39 11.38 -22.65
CA THR A 84 -12.85 11.30 -22.83
C THR A 84 -13.27 10.60 -24.12
N ASP A 85 -12.41 10.59 -25.14
CA ASP A 85 -12.71 9.96 -26.44
C ASP A 85 -12.52 8.43 -26.36
N SER A 86 -11.44 7.99 -25.72
CA SER A 86 -11.09 6.56 -25.66
C SER A 86 -11.55 5.89 -24.36
N GLY A 87 -11.82 6.66 -23.31
CA GLY A 87 -12.03 6.18 -21.95
C GLY A 87 -10.76 5.63 -21.30
N ALA A 88 -9.58 5.84 -21.90
CA ALA A 88 -8.31 5.44 -21.27
C ALA A 88 -8.08 6.24 -19.99
N THR A 89 -7.56 5.58 -18.97
CA THR A 89 -7.35 6.21 -17.66
C THR A 89 -6.04 5.80 -17.01
N GLN A 90 -5.46 6.74 -16.27
CA GLN A 90 -4.33 6.51 -15.38
C GLN A 90 -4.67 7.04 -13.99
N VAL A 91 -4.47 6.22 -12.97
CA VAL A 91 -4.69 6.58 -11.56
C VAL A 91 -3.38 6.47 -10.81
N ARG A 92 -3.09 7.47 -9.99
CA ARG A 92 -1.98 7.48 -9.04
C ARG A 92 -2.48 7.96 -7.69
N GLY A 93 -2.07 7.31 -6.62
CA GLY A 93 -2.49 7.69 -5.27
C GLY A 93 -1.52 7.25 -4.19
N ARG A 94 -1.68 7.87 -3.04
CA ARG A 94 -1.04 7.48 -1.78
C ARG A 94 -2.12 7.09 -0.81
N CYS A 95 -1.96 5.95 -0.16
CA CYS A 95 -2.94 5.41 0.75
C CYS A 95 -2.40 5.40 2.18
N GLU A 96 -3.24 5.79 3.10
CA GLU A 96 -3.11 5.52 4.53
C GLU A 96 -4.07 4.37 4.86
N VAL A 97 -3.58 3.34 5.53
CA VAL A 97 -4.34 2.19 5.97
C VAL A 97 -4.21 2.07 7.49
N VAL A 98 -5.31 2.27 8.20
CA VAL A 98 -5.37 2.32 9.66
C VAL A 98 -6.03 1.06 10.19
N ALA A 99 -5.25 0.16 10.76
CA ALA A 99 -5.73 -1.06 11.40
C ALA A 99 -6.11 -0.84 12.88
N SER A 100 -5.39 0.07 13.55
CA SER A 100 -5.70 0.59 14.89
C SER A 100 -5.06 1.98 15.05
N PRO A 101 -5.34 2.74 16.10
CA PRO A 101 -4.75 4.06 16.30
C PRO A 101 -3.21 4.08 16.28
N ASP A 102 -2.57 2.99 16.70
CA ASP A 102 -1.11 2.87 16.77
C ASP A 102 -0.52 2.06 15.60
N ASP A 103 -1.35 1.43 14.77
CA ASP A 103 -0.95 0.53 13.69
C ASP A 103 -1.40 1.06 12.34
N VAL A 104 -0.54 1.84 11.70
CA VAL A 104 -0.80 2.49 10.42
C VAL A 104 0.21 2.03 9.38
N LEU A 105 -0.22 1.83 8.15
CA LEU A 105 0.69 1.63 7.03
C LEU A 105 0.39 2.61 5.90
N TYR A 106 1.42 2.95 5.15
CA TYR A 106 1.35 3.81 4.00
C TYR A 106 1.71 3.05 2.74
N ALA A 107 0.93 3.27 1.69
CA ALA A 107 1.12 2.61 0.42
C ALA A 107 0.98 3.58 -0.76
N GLU A 108 1.53 3.18 -1.88
CA GLU A 108 1.34 3.82 -3.17
C GLU A 108 0.51 2.92 -4.07
N MET A 109 -0.42 3.50 -4.81
CA MET A 109 -1.18 2.80 -5.83
C MET A 109 -0.99 3.43 -7.20
N THR A 110 -0.86 2.59 -8.20
CA THR A 110 -0.90 2.97 -9.62
C THR A 110 -1.86 2.03 -10.34
N CYS A 111 -2.63 2.56 -11.29
CA CYS A 111 -3.60 1.77 -12.04
C CYS A 111 -3.80 2.38 -13.42
N ASP A 112 -3.64 1.58 -14.46
CA ASP A 112 -3.80 1.99 -15.86
C ASP A 112 -4.88 1.11 -16.52
N GLY A 113 -5.67 1.67 -17.43
CA GLY A 113 -6.70 0.91 -18.13
C GLY A 113 -7.78 1.80 -18.74
N ARG A 114 -9.03 1.46 -18.45
CA ARG A 114 -10.22 2.23 -18.88
C ARG A 114 -11.01 2.66 -17.65
N VAL A 115 -11.81 3.72 -17.82
CA VAL A 115 -12.75 4.15 -16.78
C VAL A 115 -13.63 2.98 -16.36
N GLY A 116 -13.66 2.71 -15.05
CA GLY A 116 -14.38 1.58 -14.46
C GLY A 116 -13.63 0.24 -14.48
N ASP A 117 -12.46 0.15 -15.10
CA ASP A 117 -11.67 -1.07 -15.20
C ASP A 117 -10.19 -0.77 -15.40
N CYS A 118 -9.41 -0.78 -14.33
CA CYS A 118 -7.97 -0.62 -14.44
C CYS A 118 -7.20 -1.66 -13.61
N GLU A 119 -5.96 -1.90 -14.01
CA GLU A 119 -5.04 -2.82 -13.37
C GLU A 119 -3.71 -2.13 -13.11
N GLY A 120 -3.03 -2.54 -12.03
CA GLY A 120 -1.79 -1.91 -11.66
C GLY A 120 -1.13 -2.54 -10.43
N LYS A 121 -0.57 -1.70 -9.59
CA LYS A 121 0.24 -2.11 -8.45
C LYS A 121 -0.15 -1.38 -7.17
N PHE A 122 -0.15 -2.10 -6.06
CA PHE A 122 -0.20 -1.58 -4.71
C PHE A 122 1.14 -1.86 -4.04
N THR A 123 1.84 -0.82 -3.56
CA THR A 123 3.19 -0.92 -3.02
C THR A 123 3.21 -0.36 -1.61
N LEU A 124 3.59 -1.17 -0.64
CA LEU A 124 3.80 -0.76 0.75
C LEU A 124 5.09 0.06 0.84
N ILE A 125 5.01 1.25 1.44
CA ILE A 125 6.11 2.21 1.50
C ILE A 125 6.73 2.25 2.90
N SER A 126 5.87 2.32 3.92
CA SER A 126 6.26 2.43 5.32
C SER A 126 5.10 2.08 6.22
N GLY A 127 5.36 1.99 7.53
CA GLY A 127 4.32 1.79 8.53
C GLY A 127 4.80 2.15 9.93
N GLU A 128 3.85 2.20 10.84
CA GLU A 128 4.02 2.52 12.25
C GLU A 128 3.45 1.38 13.10
N GLY A 129 3.80 1.35 14.38
CA GLY A 129 3.38 0.29 15.31
C GLY A 129 3.89 -1.08 14.86
N ARG A 130 3.00 -2.06 14.80
CA ARG A 130 3.34 -3.42 14.33
C ARG A 130 3.77 -3.50 12.86
N PHE A 131 3.55 -2.43 12.09
CA PHE A 131 3.95 -2.33 10.68
C PHE A 131 5.25 -1.58 10.47
N ALA A 132 5.97 -1.19 11.53
CA ALA A 132 7.23 -0.48 11.41
C ALA A 132 8.22 -1.24 10.51
N GLY A 133 8.75 -0.56 9.47
CA GLY A 133 9.67 -1.15 8.50
C GLY A 133 9.03 -2.06 7.45
N ILE A 134 7.70 -2.13 7.37
CA ILE A 134 7.00 -2.93 6.37
C ILE A 134 7.40 -2.50 4.95
N SER A 135 7.55 -3.47 4.08
CA SER A 135 7.75 -3.29 2.65
C SER A 135 7.09 -4.42 1.87
N GLY A 136 6.77 -4.17 0.61
CA GLY A 136 6.18 -5.20 -0.23
C GLY A 136 5.33 -4.65 -1.34
N SER A 137 4.71 -5.54 -2.12
CA SER A 137 3.78 -5.12 -3.17
C SER A 137 2.90 -6.25 -3.67
N GLY A 138 1.74 -5.89 -4.21
CA GLY A 138 0.78 -6.80 -4.85
C GLY A 138 0.21 -6.21 -6.13
N LYS A 139 -0.50 -7.04 -6.88
CA LYS A 139 -1.24 -6.64 -8.07
C LYS A 139 -2.52 -5.94 -7.62
N LEU A 140 -2.84 -4.82 -8.23
CA LEU A 140 -4.07 -4.07 -7.99
C LEU A 140 -5.00 -4.20 -9.19
N LYS A 141 -6.27 -4.47 -8.91
CA LYS A 141 -7.35 -4.43 -9.89
C LYS A 141 -8.51 -3.61 -9.32
N VAL A 142 -8.93 -2.57 -10.05
CA VAL A 142 -10.02 -1.69 -9.64
C VAL A 142 -11.18 -1.85 -10.60
N ARG A 143 -12.37 -1.98 -10.04
CA ARG A 143 -13.64 -2.07 -10.77
C ARG A 143 -14.63 -1.07 -10.22
N SER A 144 -15.31 -0.38 -11.12
CA SER A 144 -16.42 0.50 -10.79
C SER A 144 -17.55 0.33 -11.81
N PRO A 145 -18.81 0.25 -11.39
CA PRO A 145 -19.94 0.23 -12.32
C PRO A 145 -19.98 1.52 -13.14
N MET A 146 -20.09 1.41 -14.47
CA MET A 146 -20.08 2.58 -15.37
C MET A 146 -21.14 3.64 -15.02
N HIS A 147 -22.31 3.23 -14.54
CA HIS A 147 -23.37 4.17 -14.15
C HIS A 147 -23.01 5.02 -12.91
N ALA A 148 -22.08 4.56 -12.07
CA ALA A 148 -21.59 5.33 -10.92
C ALA A 148 -20.54 6.39 -11.33
N LEU A 149 -20.05 6.37 -12.58
CA LEU A 149 -19.00 7.23 -13.09
C LEU A 149 -19.52 8.30 -14.07
N VAL A 150 -20.74 8.14 -14.61
CA VAL A 150 -21.30 8.97 -15.69
C VAL A 150 -22.02 10.22 -15.18
N GLY A 151 -22.10 10.43 -13.87
CA GLY A 151 -22.66 11.68 -13.33
C GLY A 151 -21.74 12.86 -13.65
N ASP A 152 -22.13 13.65 -14.63
CA ASP A 152 -21.66 15.02 -14.94
C ASP A 152 -20.15 15.28 -15.12
N MET A 153 -19.39 14.35 -15.66
CA MET A 153 -18.01 14.65 -16.08
C MET A 153 -17.94 15.76 -17.15
N ALA A 154 -19.07 16.08 -17.81
CA ALA A 154 -19.17 17.12 -18.82
C ALA A 154 -19.33 18.54 -18.26
N SER A 155 -19.75 18.70 -17.01
CA SER A 155 -20.15 20.00 -16.46
C SER A 155 -19.09 20.68 -15.58
N GLY A 156 -17.97 20.04 -15.27
CA GLY A 156 -16.97 20.56 -14.32
C GLY A 156 -17.46 20.57 -12.88
N GLU A 157 -18.55 19.89 -12.57
CA GLU A 157 -19.13 19.81 -11.24
C GLU A 157 -18.39 18.80 -10.32
N LEU A 158 -18.67 18.92 -9.03
CA LEU A 158 -18.17 18.02 -8.01
C LEU A 158 -18.68 16.60 -8.26
N LEU A 159 -17.79 15.64 -8.57
CA LEU A 159 -18.12 14.23 -8.59
C LEU A 159 -18.36 13.76 -7.16
N ARG A 160 -19.62 13.59 -6.79
CA ARG A 160 -20.00 13.33 -5.40
C ARG A 160 -19.96 11.87 -5.00
N VAL A 161 -20.13 10.95 -5.95
CA VAL A 161 -20.19 9.52 -5.63
C VAL A 161 -19.69 8.69 -6.82
N ALA A 162 -18.44 8.30 -6.81
CA ALA A 162 -18.01 7.08 -7.47
C ALA A 162 -17.87 5.98 -6.42
N ALA A 163 -18.23 4.76 -6.76
CA ALA A 163 -18.08 3.61 -5.88
C ALA A 163 -17.57 2.41 -6.66
N GLY A 164 -16.93 1.48 -5.98
CA GLY A 164 -16.41 0.30 -6.62
C GLY A 164 -15.75 -0.69 -5.68
N LEU A 165 -14.97 -1.56 -6.29
CA LEU A 165 -14.20 -2.59 -5.61
C LEU A 165 -12.75 -2.54 -6.08
N ALA A 166 -11.81 -2.50 -5.16
CA ALA A 166 -10.40 -2.77 -5.43
C ALA A 166 -10.03 -4.13 -4.84
N VAL A 167 -9.28 -4.90 -5.61
CA VAL A 167 -8.74 -6.21 -5.20
C VAL A 167 -7.22 -6.12 -5.29
N ILE A 168 -6.55 -6.44 -4.19
CA ILE A 168 -5.10 -6.59 -4.14
C ILE A 168 -4.80 -8.07 -4.02
N SER A 169 -4.20 -8.65 -5.05
CA SER A 169 -3.81 -10.04 -5.07
C SER A 169 -2.30 -10.20 -4.99
N ASP A 170 -1.86 -11.34 -4.43
CA ASP A 170 -0.45 -11.67 -4.28
C ASP A 170 0.35 -10.56 -3.56
N LEU A 171 -0.25 -9.91 -2.54
CA LEU A 171 0.45 -8.90 -1.76
C LEU A 171 1.49 -9.58 -0.88
N LYS A 172 2.72 -9.60 -1.36
CA LYS A 172 3.88 -10.11 -0.63
C LYS A 172 4.44 -8.97 0.21
N TYR A 173 4.62 -9.22 1.50
CA TYR A 173 5.19 -8.23 2.40
C TYR A 173 6.24 -8.84 3.33
N SER A 174 7.08 -7.97 3.85
CA SER A 174 8.08 -8.28 4.89
C SER A 174 8.07 -7.20 5.96
N ILE A 175 8.15 -7.61 7.21
CA ILE A 175 8.35 -6.75 8.38
C ILE A 175 9.65 -7.24 9.05
N PRO A 176 10.60 -6.33 9.37
CA PRO A 176 11.89 -6.68 10.00
C PRO A 176 11.77 -7.41 11.31
#